data_c9fc184c35fbbcc4f3ef376b6b924f9f
#
_entry.id   c9fc184c35fbbcc4f3ef376b6b924f9f
#
_cell.length_a   1.000
_cell.length_b   1.000
_cell.length_c   1.000
_cell.angle_alpha   90.00
_cell.angle_beta   90.00
_cell.angle_gamma   90.00
#
_symmetry.space_group_name_H-M   'P 1'
#
loop_
_entity.id
_entity.type
_entity.pdbx_description
1 polymer ?
#
loop_
_entity_poly.entity_id
_entity_poly.type
_entity_poly.pdbx_seq_one_letter_code
_entity_poly.pdbx_strand_id
1 'polypeptide(L)'
;MAMHQFKAESKKLMDLMINSIYTNRDIFLRELISNASDACDKRYFKSLTDTSIGITKDDLKIHIQPDKEARTLTITDNGIGMTKEDLEKNLGTIAKSGSLDFKTENQSDNIDIIGQFGVGFYSAFMVAQKVTVISRAQGADTAWKWESKGVEGYTITEADKDDVGTEIILVLKDDTDSENYSEYLDDYTIANLVKKYSDYIRFPITMYREKSRQKPKPEDAGDDYKPEYETYTELETLNSMVPIWKRPKSEVKDEDYNEFYKNKFMDYSDPLRVITSRTEGTATYTALLFVPGRTPYDYYTKEYEKGLALYASGVMIMEKCADLLPDYFSFIKGVVDSEDLSLNISRETLQKDSQLKLIRNSLEKKIKNELHAMLVNDREKYETFWKSFGRQIKFGIYGDYGMHKDLLGDLLMFYSAKEQKMVTLDEYIEKMSEGQKCIYFAAGDDTDRLGKLPNAQLVLSKGYDLLLCTEDVDEFCLQMMHDYKEKEFKNINAGDLGLETEEEKKAAEETANENKDLFEEIKKALNGKVKEVKVNPTLQEHPVTLSSEGGISMEMEKVLRKMPGSGDVESTKVLELNPNHTVFAALKAAHEAGDTAKVDQYAELLYDQSLLIAGLPIEDPVAYAQLVCGLMK
;
A
#
# COMPACT_ATOMS: atom_id res chain seq x y z
N MET A 1 -33.82 -13.89 40.23
CA MET A 1 -32.51 -14.57 40.10
C MET A 1 -31.47 -13.65 40.69
N ALA A 2 -30.62 -14.14 41.61
CA ALA A 2 -29.51 -13.35 42.14
C ALA A 2 -28.41 -13.31 41.08
N MET A 3 -27.98 -12.11 40.65
CA MET A 3 -26.85 -11.91 39.73
C MET A 3 -25.55 -12.04 40.54
N HIS A 4 -24.67 -12.97 40.18
CA HIS A 4 -23.37 -13.16 40.81
C HIS A 4 -22.30 -12.41 40.01
N GLN A 5 -21.40 -11.70 40.70
CA GLN A 5 -20.25 -11.04 40.09
C GLN A 5 -19.11 -12.06 39.89
N PHE A 6 -18.38 -11.94 38.76
CA PHE A 6 -17.17 -12.73 38.56
C PHE A 6 -16.08 -12.30 39.53
N LYS A 7 -15.34 -13.28 40.06
CA LYS A 7 -14.14 -13.05 40.89
C LYS A 7 -12.92 -13.15 39.98
N ALA A 8 -11.98 -12.22 40.14
CA ALA A 8 -10.75 -12.19 39.38
C ALA A 8 -9.56 -12.68 40.23
N GLU A 9 -8.68 -13.50 39.63
CA GLU A 9 -7.37 -13.85 40.22
C GLU A 9 -6.34 -12.79 39.74
N SER A 10 -6.05 -11.82 40.60
CA SER A 10 -5.20 -10.66 40.25
C SER A 10 -3.81 -11.08 39.75
N LYS A 11 -3.20 -12.13 40.29
CA LYS A 11 -1.90 -12.65 39.85
C LYS A 11 -1.92 -13.15 38.41
N LYS A 12 -2.94 -13.94 38.04
CA LYS A 12 -3.08 -14.44 36.66
C LYS A 12 -3.41 -13.35 35.67
N LEU A 13 -4.22 -12.37 36.09
CA LEU A 13 -4.50 -11.20 35.22
C LEU A 13 -3.24 -10.40 34.96
N MET A 14 -2.41 -10.15 35.96
CA MET A 14 -1.16 -9.44 35.80
C MET A 14 -0.16 -10.21 34.93
N ASP A 15 -0.07 -11.53 35.09
CA ASP A 15 0.75 -12.38 34.24
C ASP A 15 0.30 -12.35 32.78
N LEU A 16 -1.00 -12.41 32.52
CA LEU A 16 -1.57 -12.25 31.17
C LEU A 16 -1.26 -10.87 30.59
N MET A 17 -1.31 -9.83 31.40
CA MET A 17 -0.99 -8.46 30.95
C MET A 17 0.47 -8.30 30.58
N ILE A 18 1.38 -8.87 31.37
CA ILE A 18 2.82 -8.77 31.12
C ILE A 18 3.25 -9.63 29.93
N ASN A 19 2.67 -10.83 29.78
CA ASN A 19 3.19 -11.84 28.85
C ASN A 19 2.32 -12.10 27.61
N SER A 20 1.08 -11.56 27.53
CA SER A 20 0.14 -11.92 26.46
C SER A 20 -0.57 -10.74 25.78
N ILE A 21 -0.64 -9.57 26.40
CA ILE A 21 -1.34 -8.42 25.80
C ILE A 21 -0.49 -7.75 24.73
N TYR A 22 0.81 -7.67 24.97
CA TYR A 22 1.74 -6.99 24.11
C TYR A 22 2.61 -8.00 23.33
N THR A 23 2.71 -7.81 22.03
CA THR A 23 3.52 -8.69 21.16
C THR A 23 4.95 -8.17 21.01
N ASN A 24 5.14 -6.83 21.14
CA ASN A 24 6.46 -6.18 21.06
C ASN A 24 6.83 -5.56 22.41
N ARG A 25 8.03 -5.88 22.91
CA ARG A 25 8.55 -5.34 24.17
C ARG A 25 8.89 -3.86 24.12
N ASP A 26 9.34 -3.37 22.98
CA ASP A 26 9.75 -1.99 22.78
C ASP A 26 8.70 -0.96 23.21
N ILE A 27 7.45 -1.37 23.20
CA ILE A 27 6.33 -0.50 23.56
C ILE A 27 6.32 -0.09 25.05
N PHE A 28 7.09 -0.79 25.94
CA PHE A 28 7.15 -0.38 27.34
C PHE A 28 7.56 1.09 27.48
N LEU A 29 8.54 1.53 26.68
CA LEU A 29 9.01 2.90 26.71
C LEU A 29 7.95 3.89 26.20
N ARG A 30 7.23 3.51 25.14
CA ARG A 30 6.07 4.26 24.61
C ARG A 30 5.01 4.49 25.70
N GLU A 31 4.64 3.44 26.40
CA GLU A 31 3.58 3.50 27.41
C GLU A 31 4.02 4.37 28.62
N LEU A 32 5.26 4.25 29.08
CA LEU A 32 5.77 5.06 30.19
C LEU A 32 5.91 6.53 29.81
N ILE A 33 6.38 6.84 28.60
CA ILE A 33 6.43 8.22 28.06
C ILE A 33 5.01 8.79 27.90
N SER A 34 4.05 7.99 27.43
CA SER A 34 2.65 8.41 27.32
C SER A 34 2.04 8.79 28.68
N ASN A 35 2.33 7.99 29.71
CA ASN A 35 1.89 8.29 31.08
C ASN A 35 2.56 9.57 31.63
N ALA A 36 3.83 9.77 31.36
CA ALA A 36 4.57 10.98 31.72
C ALA A 36 3.99 12.22 31.00
N SER A 37 3.67 12.10 29.72
CA SER A 37 2.98 13.15 28.94
C SER A 37 1.63 13.52 29.56
N ASP A 38 0.80 12.52 29.89
CA ASP A 38 -0.49 12.75 30.54
C ASP A 38 -0.34 13.46 31.91
N ALA A 39 0.71 13.13 32.66
CA ALA A 39 1.00 13.80 33.93
C ALA A 39 1.39 15.26 33.72
N CYS A 40 2.16 15.57 32.69
CA CYS A 40 2.48 16.93 32.28
C CYS A 40 1.25 17.72 31.83
N ASP A 41 0.37 17.13 31.00
CA ASP A 41 -0.87 17.74 30.56
C ASP A 41 -1.79 18.09 31.75
N LYS A 42 -1.93 17.18 32.71
CA LYS A 42 -2.72 17.42 33.92
C LYS A 42 -2.18 18.59 34.76
N ARG A 43 -0.87 18.67 34.89
CA ARG A 43 -0.23 19.77 35.63
C ARG A 43 -0.41 21.11 34.90
N TYR A 44 -0.23 21.10 33.58
CA TYR A 44 -0.47 22.28 32.76
C TYR A 44 -1.94 22.73 32.85
N PHE A 45 -2.87 21.80 32.71
CA PHE A 45 -4.30 22.12 32.81
C PHE A 45 -4.65 22.75 34.17
N LYS A 46 -4.11 22.22 35.30
CA LYS A 46 -4.30 22.81 36.61
C LYS A 46 -3.72 24.22 36.71
N SER A 47 -2.57 24.48 36.09
CA SER A 47 -1.94 25.79 36.09
C SER A 47 -2.74 26.89 35.40
N LEU A 48 -3.62 26.49 34.42
CA LEU A 48 -4.53 27.42 33.76
C LEU A 48 -5.65 27.95 34.69
N THR A 49 -6.00 27.16 35.72
CA THR A 49 -7.04 27.51 36.69
C THR A 49 -6.47 27.98 38.03
N ASP A 50 -5.26 27.54 38.39
CA ASP A 50 -4.56 27.90 39.62
C ASP A 50 -3.21 28.55 39.28
N THR A 51 -3.18 29.87 39.26
CA THR A 51 -2.00 30.68 38.95
C THR A 51 -0.89 30.54 39.99
N SER A 52 -1.17 29.97 41.19
CA SER A 52 -0.15 29.75 42.23
C SER A 52 0.83 28.65 41.85
N ILE A 53 0.50 27.79 40.90
CA ILE A 53 1.37 26.74 40.37
C ILE A 53 2.57 27.33 39.61
N GLY A 54 2.40 28.49 38.96
CA GLY A 54 3.47 29.31 38.41
C GLY A 54 4.32 28.63 37.31
N ILE A 55 3.75 27.72 36.53
CA ILE A 55 4.42 27.02 35.42
C ILE A 55 3.83 27.37 34.07
N THR A 56 4.66 27.34 33.07
CA THR A 56 4.27 27.39 31.63
C THR A 56 4.41 26.01 31.00
N LYS A 57 3.91 25.87 29.78
CA LYS A 57 4.06 24.63 29.02
C LYS A 57 5.53 24.30 28.76
N ASP A 58 6.38 25.30 28.58
CA ASP A 58 7.80 25.14 28.26
C ASP A 58 8.64 24.66 29.45
N ASP A 59 8.10 24.76 30.67
CA ASP A 59 8.75 24.25 31.87
C ASP A 59 8.59 22.74 32.04
N LEU A 60 7.63 22.15 31.33
CA LEU A 60 7.29 20.71 31.41
C LEU A 60 8.19 19.89 30.49
N LYS A 61 8.71 18.78 31.03
CA LYS A 61 9.63 17.90 30.30
C LYS A 61 9.58 16.46 30.81
N ILE A 62 10.07 15.56 29.98
CA ILE A 62 10.34 14.16 30.30
C ILE A 62 11.84 13.95 30.16
N HIS A 63 12.46 13.27 31.11
CA HIS A 63 13.90 12.99 31.10
C HIS A 63 14.13 11.48 31.20
N ILE A 64 14.98 10.94 30.34
CA ILE A 64 15.35 9.52 30.30
C ILE A 64 16.84 9.42 30.67
N GLN A 65 17.17 8.53 31.60
CA GLN A 65 18.54 8.32 32.06
C GLN A 65 18.82 6.82 32.16
N PRO A 66 19.60 6.25 31.25
CA PRO A 66 20.15 4.90 31.39
C PRO A 66 21.37 4.91 32.31
N ASP A 67 21.55 3.84 33.09
CA ASP A 67 22.74 3.55 33.86
C ASP A 67 23.15 2.09 33.58
N LYS A 68 24.24 1.92 32.83
CA LYS A 68 24.76 0.62 32.42
C LYS A 68 25.37 -0.17 33.57
N GLU A 69 25.96 0.51 34.55
CA GLU A 69 26.60 -0.15 35.70
C GLU A 69 25.55 -0.69 36.69
N ALA A 70 24.55 0.13 37.00
CA ALA A 70 23.45 -0.25 37.88
C ALA A 70 22.39 -1.10 37.14
N ARG A 71 22.48 -1.24 35.82
CA ARG A 71 21.46 -1.88 34.94
C ARG A 71 20.07 -1.27 35.15
N THR A 72 19.99 0.06 35.25
CA THR A 72 18.73 0.78 35.47
C THR A 72 18.42 1.73 34.32
N LEU A 73 17.13 1.81 33.99
CA LEU A 73 16.59 2.84 33.12
C LEU A 73 15.62 3.70 33.94
N THR A 74 15.88 4.98 34.03
CA THR A 74 15.08 5.94 34.81
C THR A 74 14.31 6.85 33.84
N ILE A 75 13.00 6.99 34.05
CA ILE A 75 12.14 7.94 33.34
C ILE A 75 11.56 8.91 34.35
N THR A 76 11.82 10.19 34.19
CA THR A 76 11.39 11.26 35.10
C THR A 76 10.51 12.25 34.35
N ASP A 77 9.36 12.58 34.90
CA ASP A 77 8.52 13.70 34.49
C ASP A 77 8.41 14.74 35.63
N ASN A 78 8.19 15.97 35.24
CA ASN A 78 7.82 17.04 36.15
C ASN A 78 6.34 17.39 36.05
N GLY A 79 5.50 16.36 35.80
CA GLY A 79 4.05 16.43 35.73
C GLY A 79 3.41 16.65 37.11
N ILE A 80 2.12 16.32 37.21
CA ILE A 80 1.29 16.58 38.40
C ILE A 80 1.72 15.79 39.65
N GLY A 81 2.43 14.67 39.45
CA GLY A 81 2.77 13.73 40.52
C GLY A 81 1.56 12.97 41.09
N MET A 82 1.81 12.15 42.12
CA MET A 82 0.82 11.29 42.77
C MET A 82 0.94 11.34 44.26
N THR A 83 -0.19 11.38 44.97
CA THR A 83 -0.29 11.15 46.41
C THR A 83 -0.15 9.66 46.71
N LYS A 84 -0.11 9.29 48.03
CA LYS A 84 -0.14 7.88 48.43
C LYS A 84 -1.38 7.16 47.91
N GLU A 85 -2.53 7.80 48.05
CA GLU A 85 -3.83 7.31 47.62
C GLU A 85 -3.89 7.15 46.08
N ASP A 86 -3.26 8.08 45.35
CA ASP A 86 -3.16 7.99 43.87
C ASP A 86 -2.28 6.81 43.46
N LEU A 87 -1.17 6.56 44.15
CA LEU A 87 -0.30 5.41 43.89
C LEU A 87 -1.05 4.07 44.14
N GLU A 88 -1.79 3.98 45.26
CA GLU A 88 -2.63 2.81 45.53
C GLU A 88 -3.73 2.62 44.46
N LYS A 89 -4.39 3.71 44.08
CA LYS A 89 -5.50 3.70 43.13
C LYS A 89 -5.04 3.40 41.71
N ASN A 90 -3.96 4.04 41.23
CA ASN A 90 -3.55 4.02 39.83
C ASN A 90 -2.53 2.92 39.49
N LEU A 91 -1.67 2.55 40.45
CA LEU A 91 -0.64 1.50 40.26
C LEU A 91 -0.97 0.21 41.01
N GLY A 92 -1.85 0.28 42.03
CA GLY A 92 -2.30 -0.88 42.81
C GLY A 92 -3.58 -1.51 42.29
N THR A 93 -4.30 -0.85 41.37
CA THR A 93 -5.55 -1.37 40.78
C THR A 93 -5.39 -1.59 39.28
N ILE A 94 -5.45 -2.84 38.85
CA ILE A 94 -5.31 -3.22 37.44
C ILE A 94 -6.50 -2.70 36.62
N ALA A 95 -6.22 -2.19 35.39
CA ALA A 95 -7.21 -1.64 34.45
C ALA A 95 -7.97 -0.40 34.98
N LYS A 96 -7.33 0.38 35.85
CA LYS A 96 -7.85 1.67 36.27
C LYS A 96 -6.97 2.81 35.73
N SER A 97 -7.60 3.73 34.97
CA SER A 97 -6.91 4.88 34.39
C SER A 97 -7.23 6.17 35.15
N GLY A 98 -6.26 6.68 35.92
CA GLY A 98 -6.36 8.00 36.55
C GLY A 98 -6.37 9.15 35.54
N SER A 99 -5.95 8.92 34.30
CA SER A 99 -6.03 9.90 33.22
C SER A 99 -7.46 10.01 32.69
N LEU A 100 -8.13 8.89 32.50
CA LEU A 100 -9.54 8.87 32.08
C LEU A 100 -10.46 9.46 33.17
N ASP A 101 -10.21 9.13 34.45
CA ASP A 101 -10.94 9.72 35.58
C ASP A 101 -10.82 11.24 35.55
N PHE A 102 -9.60 11.76 35.38
CA PHE A 102 -9.32 13.21 35.32
C PHE A 102 -10.06 13.92 34.17
N LYS A 103 -10.07 13.31 32.96
CA LYS A 103 -10.81 13.84 31.80
C LYS A 103 -12.31 13.91 32.07
N THR A 104 -12.86 12.87 32.69
CA THR A 104 -14.30 12.77 33.01
C THR A 104 -14.71 13.79 34.07
N GLU A 105 -13.92 13.96 35.11
CA GLU A 105 -14.18 14.90 36.22
C GLU A 105 -14.13 16.37 35.77
N ASN A 106 -13.27 16.71 34.81
CA ASN A 106 -13.09 18.10 34.36
C ASN A 106 -13.97 18.45 33.14
N GLN A 107 -14.76 17.51 32.58
CA GLN A 107 -15.66 17.70 31.43
C GLN A 107 -15.02 18.51 30.28
N SER A 108 -13.72 18.36 30.07
CA SER A 108 -12.97 19.17 29.13
C SER A 108 -12.59 18.34 27.91
N ASP A 109 -13.15 18.71 26.76
CA ASP A 109 -12.74 18.16 25.46
C ASP A 109 -11.33 18.61 25.03
N ASN A 110 -10.78 19.61 25.73
CA ASN A 110 -9.47 20.17 25.43
C ASN A 110 -8.28 19.41 26.06
N ILE A 111 -8.54 18.37 26.85
CA ILE A 111 -7.50 17.54 27.46
C ILE A 111 -7.35 16.28 26.60
N ASP A 112 -6.27 16.25 25.83
CA ASP A 112 -5.93 15.13 24.96
C ASP A 112 -5.10 14.12 25.73
N ILE A 113 -5.81 13.14 26.35
CA ILE A 113 -5.23 12.11 27.20
C ILE A 113 -4.90 10.88 26.35
N ILE A 114 -3.67 10.39 26.47
CA ILE A 114 -3.15 9.22 25.79
C ILE A 114 -3.53 7.94 26.55
N GLY A 115 -3.30 7.89 27.87
CA GLY A 115 -3.45 6.69 28.73
C GLY A 115 -4.88 6.42 29.18
N GLN A 116 -5.68 5.70 28.38
CA GLN A 116 -7.11 5.47 28.66
C GLN A 116 -7.41 4.13 29.37
N PHE A 117 -6.57 3.10 29.21
CA PHE A 117 -6.89 1.72 29.63
C PHE A 117 -6.37 1.33 31.02
N GLY A 118 -5.43 2.08 31.61
CA GLY A 118 -4.86 1.78 32.94
C GLY A 118 -4.05 0.49 33.00
N VAL A 119 -3.49 0.04 31.87
CA VAL A 119 -2.67 -1.18 31.78
C VAL A 119 -1.26 -0.91 31.28
N GLY A 120 -1.01 0.22 30.59
CA GLY A 120 0.25 0.55 29.95
C GLY A 120 1.44 0.55 30.92
N PHE A 121 1.25 0.99 32.17
CA PHE A 121 2.29 0.98 33.19
C PHE A 121 2.89 -0.41 33.41
N TYR A 122 2.08 -1.48 33.40
CA TYR A 122 2.56 -2.83 33.67
C TYR A 122 3.44 -3.41 32.55
N SER A 123 3.49 -2.77 31.37
CA SER A 123 4.46 -3.12 30.32
C SER A 123 5.91 -2.97 30.77
N ALA A 124 6.19 -2.15 31.80
CA ALA A 124 7.49 -2.04 32.43
C ALA A 124 8.05 -3.39 32.89
N PHE A 125 7.20 -4.31 33.37
CA PHE A 125 7.61 -5.63 33.80
C PHE A 125 7.96 -6.61 32.68
N MET A 126 7.72 -6.24 31.42
CA MET A 126 8.23 -7.00 30.28
C MET A 126 9.76 -6.97 30.24
N VAL A 127 10.36 -5.85 30.63
CA VAL A 127 11.81 -5.62 30.56
C VAL A 127 12.47 -5.51 31.94
N ALA A 128 11.72 -5.16 32.99
CA ALA A 128 12.24 -4.97 34.34
C ALA A 128 11.93 -6.14 35.28
N GLN A 129 12.88 -6.54 36.10
CA GLN A 129 12.68 -7.46 37.23
C GLN A 129 12.16 -6.74 38.49
N LYS A 130 12.33 -5.40 38.56
CA LYS A 130 11.87 -4.57 39.65
C LYS A 130 11.55 -3.16 39.11
N VAL A 131 10.42 -2.63 39.54
CA VAL A 131 9.98 -1.25 39.20
C VAL A 131 9.82 -0.46 40.50
N THR A 132 10.45 0.70 40.56
CA THR A 132 10.31 1.64 41.66
C THR A 132 9.74 2.95 41.13
N VAL A 133 8.69 3.47 41.75
CA VAL A 133 8.08 4.78 41.41
C VAL A 133 8.16 5.70 42.59
N ILE A 134 8.84 6.82 42.42
CA ILE A 134 8.96 7.89 43.46
C ILE A 134 8.18 9.09 42.94
N SER A 135 7.15 9.53 43.68
CA SER A 135 6.29 10.60 43.23
C SER A 135 5.96 11.60 44.34
N ARG A 136 5.96 12.89 43.95
CA ARG A 136 5.48 13.98 44.79
C ARG A 136 4.38 14.73 44.06
N ALA A 137 3.19 14.75 44.63
CA ALA A 137 2.04 15.42 44.05
C ALA A 137 2.15 16.96 44.15
N GLN A 138 1.56 17.65 43.17
CA GLN A 138 1.46 19.11 43.19
C GLN A 138 0.73 19.59 44.46
N GLY A 139 1.42 20.41 45.27
CA GLY A 139 0.90 20.94 46.52
C GLY A 139 1.07 20.02 47.75
N ALA A 140 1.73 18.89 47.60
CA ALA A 140 2.05 17.98 48.71
C ALA A 140 3.45 18.26 49.27
N ASP A 141 3.60 18.11 50.59
CA ASP A 141 4.90 18.25 51.26
C ASP A 141 5.69 16.93 51.30
N THR A 142 5.00 15.80 51.17
CA THR A 142 5.58 14.47 51.29
C THR A 142 5.61 13.77 49.95
N ALA A 143 6.72 13.13 49.63
CA ALA A 143 6.86 12.22 48.50
C ALA A 143 6.67 10.75 48.94
N TRP A 144 6.22 9.92 48.01
CA TRP A 144 5.95 8.52 48.25
C TRP A 144 6.68 7.62 47.23
N LYS A 145 7.17 6.48 47.73
CA LYS A 145 7.83 5.46 46.94
C LYS A 145 6.95 4.20 46.89
N TRP A 146 6.52 3.85 45.68
CA TRP A 146 5.89 2.56 45.36
C TRP A 146 6.95 1.63 44.76
N GLU A 147 6.95 0.37 45.16
CA GLU A 147 7.93 -0.62 44.69
C GLU A 147 7.30 -1.99 44.50
N SER A 148 7.60 -2.65 43.35
CA SER A 148 7.11 -3.97 43.02
C SER A 148 8.11 -4.79 42.20
N LYS A 149 8.04 -6.13 42.35
CA LYS A 149 8.71 -7.12 41.50
C LYS A 149 7.74 -7.84 40.57
N GLY A 150 6.56 -7.24 40.32
CA GLY A 150 5.53 -7.80 39.45
C GLY A 150 4.39 -8.51 40.24
N VAL A 151 4.10 -9.75 39.91
CA VAL A 151 2.90 -10.50 40.39
C VAL A 151 2.82 -10.74 41.91
N GLU A 152 3.90 -10.50 42.64
CA GLU A 152 3.97 -10.74 44.09
C GLU A 152 3.31 -9.64 44.93
N GLY A 153 3.01 -8.49 44.34
CA GLY A 153 2.43 -7.34 45.00
C GLY A 153 3.37 -6.13 45.04
N TYR A 154 3.05 -5.12 45.87
CA TYR A 154 3.80 -3.88 45.98
C TYR A 154 3.89 -3.39 47.42
N THR A 155 4.82 -2.46 47.65
CA THR A 155 4.95 -1.73 48.93
C THR A 155 4.89 -0.23 48.64
N ILE A 156 4.37 0.56 49.63
CA ILE A 156 4.41 2.02 49.60
C ILE A 156 5.04 2.51 50.88
N THR A 157 6.06 3.38 50.74
CA THR A 157 6.78 4.00 51.87
C THR A 157 6.99 5.48 51.59
N GLU A 158 7.23 6.28 52.63
CA GLU A 158 7.68 7.67 52.45
C GLU A 158 9.03 7.70 51.74
N ALA A 159 9.27 8.77 51.01
CA ALA A 159 10.51 8.99 50.27
C ALA A 159 10.84 10.47 50.23
N ASP A 160 12.10 10.78 49.94
CA ASP A 160 12.58 12.14 49.72
C ASP A 160 12.55 12.44 48.22
N LYS A 161 11.85 13.53 47.83
CA LYS A 161 11.87 14.10 46.49
C LYS A 161 11.51 15.59 46.60
N ASP A 162 12.44 16.44 46.15
CA ASP A 162 12.31 17.89 46.29
C ASP A 162 11.34 18.48 45.23
N ASP A 163 11.33 17.93 44.04
CA ASP A 163 10.55 18.45 42.92
C ASP A 163 9.22 17.69 42.75
N VAL A 164 8.19 18.44 42.32
CA VAL A 164 6.90 17.86 41.90
C VAL A 164 7.09 17.04 40.64
N GLY A 165 6.43 15.87 40.58
CA GLY A 165 6.46 14.98 39.42
C GLY A 165 6.73 13.54 39.83
N THR A 166 7.02 12.69 38.86
CA THR A 166 7.21 11.25 39.03
C THR A 166 8.53 10.77 38.45
N GLU A 167 9.20 9.88 39.16
CA GLU A 167 10.40 9.19 38.72
C GLU A 167 10.15 7.69 38.74
N ILE A 168 10.34 7.03 37.59
CA ILE A 168 10.16 5.58 37.42
C ILE A 168 11.53 4.98 37.16
N ILE A 169 11.97 4.09 38.04
CA ILE A 169 13.26 3.42 37.97
C ILE A 169 13.01 1.94 37.66
N LEU A 170 13.48 1.48 36.50
CA LEU A 170 13.42 0.12 36.04
C LEU A 170 14.76 -0.57 36.27
N VAL A 171 14.80 -1.59 37.14
CA VAL A 171 15.95 -2.50 37.19
C VAL A 171 15.71 -3.58 36.14
N LEU A 172 16.51 -3.55 35.06
CA LEU A 172 16.31 -4.45 33.92
C LEU A 172 16.60 -5.91 34.27
N LYS A 173 15.93 -6.81 33.57
CA LYS A 173 16.19 -8.26 33.62
C LYS A 173 17.60 -8.57 33.13
N ASP A 174 18.14 -9.70 33.54
CA ASP A 174 19.40 -10.21 33.00
C ASP A 174 19.21 -10.69 31.57
N ASP A 175 20.27 -10.51 30.76
CA ASP A 175 20.28 -11.01 29.40
C ASP A 175 20.29 -12.53 29.38
N THR A 176 19.67 -13.12 28.37
CA THR A 176 19.60 -14.56 28.15
C THR A 176 20.13 -14.89 26.76
N ASP A 177 20.29 -16.17 26.42
CA ASP A 177 20.71 -16.60 25.08
C ASP A 177 19.75 -16.14 23.95
N SER A 178 18.49 -15.87 24.28
CA SER A 178 17.44 -15.47 23.33
C SER A 178 16.99 -14.03 23.48
N GLU A 179 17.38 -13.31 24.55
CA GLU A 179 16.83 -12.00 24.91
C GLU A 179 17.91 -11.07 25.45
N ASN A 180 18.05 -9.91 24.80
CA ASN A 180 19.02 -8.89 25.17
C ASN A 180 18.31 -7.68 25.78
N TYR A 181 18.23 -7.62 27.12
CA TYR A 181 17.63 -6.48 27.83
C TYR A 181 18.59 -5.31 27.98
N SER A 182 19.91 -5.57 27.90
CA SER A 182 20.94 -4.52 27.95
C SER A 182 20.85 -3.52 26.81
N GLU A 183 20.19 -3.87 25.68
CA GLU A 183 19.96 -2.95 24.58
C GLU A 183 19.17 -1.72 24.98
N TYR A 184 18.27 -1.82 25.99
CA TYR A 184 17.49 -0.70 26.50
C TYR A 184 18.29 0.25 27.43
N LEU A 185 19.59 -0.01 27.61
CA LEU A 185 20.54 0.90 28.26
C LEU A 185 21.46 1.60 27.25
N ASP A 186 21.29 1.30 25.96
CA ASP A 186 22.07 1.94 24.92
C ASP A 186 21.38 3.22 24.42
N ASP A 187 22.14 4.32 24.42
CA ASP A 187 21.66 5.65 24.06
C ASP A 187 21.03 5.70 22.66
N TYR A 188 21.59 4.90 21.72
CA TYR A 188 21.11 4.86 20.35
C TYR A 188 19.78 4.12 20.25
N THR A 189 19.66 3.02 20.95
CA THR A 189 18.41 2.22 21.01
C THR A 189 17.28 3.04 21.61
N ILE A 190 17.53 3.72 22.74
CA ILE A 190 16.53 4.58 23.40
C ILE A 190 16.11 5.72 22.46
N ALA A 191 17.06 6.42 21.84
CA ALA A 191 16.76 7.51 20.93
C ALA A 191 15.92 7.04 19.73
N ASN A 192 16.22 5.87 19.16
CA ASN A 192 15.45 5.28 18.07
C ASN A 192 14.03 4.89 18.50
N LEU A 193 13.86 4.33 19.69
CA LEU A 193 12.54 3.99 20.22
C LEU A 193 11.68 5.24 20.46
N VAL A 194 12.27 6.29 21.03
CA VAL A 194 11.59 7.59 21.20
C VAL A 194 11.18 8.14 19.83
N LYS A 195 12.12 8.14 18.87
CA LYS A 195 11.87 8.63 17.51
C LYS A 195 10.79 7.83 16.80
N LYS A 196 10.77 6.52 16.99
CA LYS A 196 9.80 5.62 16.38
C LYS A 196 8.39 5.82 16.94
N TYR A 197 8.22 5.78 18.25
CA TYR A 197 6.92 5.68 18.91
C TYR A 197 6.39 6.96 19.52
N SER A 198 7.28 7.88 19.93
CA SER A 198 6.97 9.03 20.76
C SER A 198 7.49 10.37 20.21
N ASP A 199 7.88 10.40 18.93
CA ASP A 199 8.48 11.58 18.29
C ASP A 199 7.60 12.84 18.38
N TYR A 200 6.29 12.68 18.42
CA TYR A 200 5.33 13.78 18.43
C TYR A 200 4.61 13.97 19.76
N ILE A 201 5.16 13.43 20.83
CA ILE A 201 4.77 13.80 22.20
C ILE A 201 5.02 15.30 22.39
N ARG A 202 4.06 16.01 22.96
CA ARG A 202 4.00 17.48 23.03
C ARG A 202 5.01 18.14 23.95
N PHE A 203 5.71 17.34 24.76
CA PHE A 203 6.73 17.79 25.70
C PHE A 203 8.10 17.30 25.29
N PRO A 204 9.18 18.06 25.54
CA PRO A 204 10.52 17.63 25.20
C PRO A 204 10.90 16.37 26.01
N ILE A 205 11.35 15.35 25.29
CA ILE A 205 11.94 14.13 25.85
C ILE A 205 13.44 14.29 25.76
N THR A 206 14.11 14.42 26.91
CA THR A 206 15.53 14.74 26.98
C THR A 206 16.34 13.56 27.49
N MET A 207 17.57 13.45 27.03
CA MET A 207 18.55 12.46 27.50
C MET A 207 19.96 13.03 27.38
N TYR A 208 20.82 12.71 28.34
CA TYR A 208 22.25 12.98 28.21
C TYR A 208 22.87 11.95 27.29
N ARG A 209 23.55 12.41 26.24
CA ARG A 209 24.21 11.53 25.27
C ARG A 209 25.68 11.83 25.16
N GLU A 210 26.48 10.76 25.05
CA GLU A 210 27.88 10.88 24.71
C GLU A 210 28.06 11.24 23.25
N LYS A 211 28.76 12.34 22.99
CA LYS A 211 29.14 12.77 21.64
C LYS A 211 30.65 12.83 21.54
N SER A 212 31.14 12.65 20.34
CA SER A 212 32.56 12.75 20.02
C SER A 212 32.80 13.94 19.11
N ARG A 213 33.77 14.80 19.46
CA ARG A 213 34.20 15.88 18.59
C ARG A 213 35.70 15.80 18.37
N GLN A 214 36.15 16.21 17.19
CA GLN A 214 37.55 16.32 16.89
C GLN A 214 38.17 17.47 17.70
N LYS A 215 39.29 17.19 18.40
CA LYS A 215 40.06 18.23 19.05
C LYS A 215 40.64 19.21 18.02
N PRO A 216 40.74 20.50 18.36
CA PRO A 216 41.40 21.45 17.47
C PRO A 216 42.81 20.96 17.09
N LYS A 217 43.14 21.05 15.79
CA LYS A 217 44.49 20.70 15.32
C LYS A 217 45.49 21.63 15.98
N PRO A 218 46.54 21.12 16.66
CA PRO A 218 47.61 21.97 17.21
C PRO A 218 48.30 22.78 16.09
N GLU A 219 48.68 24.04 16.39
CA GLU A 219 49.28 24.93 15.39
C GLU A 219 50.61 24.40 14.84
N ASP A 220 51.28 23.54 15.57
CA ASP A 220 52.57 22.91 15.25
C ASP A 220 52.43 21.46 14.70
N ALA A 221 51.21 21.01 14.40
CA ALA A 221 51.00 19.68 13.89
C ALA A 221 51.48 19.53 12.42
N GLY A 222 52.41 18.62 12.20
CA GLY A 222 52.96 18.29 10.89
C GLY A 222 51.95 17.55 9.96
N ASP A 223 52.40 17.18 8.77
CA ASP A 223 51.57 16.54 7.74
C ASP A 223 51.04 15.15 8.14
N ASP A 224 51.67 14.48 9.12
CA ASP A 224 51.26 13.17 9.64
C ASP A 224 50.24 13.24 10.81
N TYR A 225 49.65 14.39 11.07
CA TYR A 225 48.72 14.58 12.19
C TYR A 225 47.49 13.67 12.02
N LYS A 226 47.25 12.80 12.99
CA LYS A 226 46.02 12.03 13.10
C LYS A 226 45.02 12.77 13.98
N PRO A 227 43.80 13.01 13.53
CA PRO A 227 42.76 13.64 14.33
C PRO A 227 42.56 12.92 15.67
N GLU A 228 42.68 13.64 16.77
CA GLU A 228 42.27 13.17 18.08
C GLU A 228 40.82 13.57 18.35
N TYR A 229 40.09 12.67 18.98
CA TYR A 229 38.71 12.90 19.36
C TYR A 229 38.59 12.96 20.88
N GLU A 230 37.72 13.84 21.37
CA GLU A 230 37.31 13.86 22.77
C GLU A 230 35.83 13.55 22.88
N THR A 231 35.47 12.75 23.88
CA THR A 231 34.06 12.48 24.24
C THR A 231 33.57 13.56 25.20
N TYR A 232 32.37 14.03 24.99
CA TYR A 232 31.67 14.95 25.87
C TYR A 232 30.21 14.56 26.00
N THR A 233 29.58 14.90 27.12
CA THR A 233 28.16 14.62 27.35
C THR A 233 27.34 15.88 27.11
N GLU A 234 26.26 15.75 26.34
CA GLU A 234 25.36 16.85 26.02
C GLU A 234 23.91 16.42 26.26
N LEU A 235 23.10 17.34 26.82
CA LEU A 235 21.67 17.14 26.96
C LEU A 235 20.99 17.32 25.58
N GLU A 236 20.38 16.29 25.06
CA GLU A 236 19.71 16.29 23.76
C GLU A 236 18.21 16.10 23.91
N THR A 237 17.42 16.83 23.11
CA THR A 237 15.98 16.58 22.95
C THR A 237 15.79 15.56 21.83
N LEU A 238 15.24 14.41 22.16
CA LEU A 238 15.14 13.26 21.27
C LEU A 238 13.96 13.34 20.29
N ASN A 239 12.90 14.04 20.65
CA ASN A 239 11.64 14.09 19.89
C ASN A 239 11.42 15.43 19.17
N SER A 240 10.59 15.40 18.14
CA SER A 240 10.27 16.58 17.31
C SER A 240 9.07 17.38 17.81
N MET A 241 8.28 16.85 18.71
CA MET A 241 7.09 17.42 19.38
C MET A 241 5.94 17.79 18.44
N VAL A 242 6.17 18.52 17.35
CA VAL A 242 5.13 19.01 16.42
C VAL A 242 5.28 18.32 15.07
N PRO A 243 4.35 17.43 14.71
CA PRO A 243 4.40 16.74 13.45
C PRO A 243 4.13 17.70 12.28
N ILE A 244 4.81 17.46 11.15
CA ILE A 244 4.68 18.31 9.96
C ILE A 244 3.24 18.40 9.45
N TRP A 245 2.43 17.34 9.59
CA TRP A 245 1.03 17.31 9.14
C TRP A 245 0.06 18.10 10.03
N LYS A 246 0.47 18.50 11.24
CA LYS A 246 -0.30 19.38 12.12
C LYS A 246 0.10 20.84 12.00
N ARG A 247 1.21 21.15 11.29
CA ARG A 247 1.66 22.53 11.07
C ARG A 247 0.73 23.25 10.06
N PRO A 248 0.55 24.56 10.19
CA PRO A 248 -0.16 25.35 9.18
C PRO A 248 0.51 25.21 7.81
N LYS A 249 -0.28 25.04 6.75
CA LYS A 249 0.26 24.91 5.38
C LYS A 249 1.13 26.09 4.95
N SER A 250 0.88 27.28 5.49
CA SER A 250 1.66 28.50 5.21
C SER A 250 3.09 28.45 5.77
N GLU A 251 3.36 27.55 6.71
CA GLU A 251 4.66 27.42 7.39
C GLU A 251 5.48 26.23 6.87
N VAL A 252 4.89 25.38 6.01
CA VAL A 252 5.53 24.18 5.49
C VAL A 252 5.76 24.34 3.98
N LYS A 253 7.00 24.21 3.56
CA LYS A 253 7.39 24.26 2.16
C LYS A 253 7.36 22.87 1.51
N ASP A 254 7.36 22.82 0.19
CA ASP A 254 7.43 21.56 -0.56
C ASP A 254 8.71 20.77 -0.24
N GLU A 255 9.82 21.48 -0.02
CA GLU A 255 11.09 20.87 0.37
C GLU A 255 10.99 20.14 1.72
N ASP A 256 10.24 20.70 2.70
CA ASP A 256 10.05 20.09 4.01
C ASP A 256 9.26 18.77 3.90
N TYR A 257 8.23 18.74 3.02
CA TYR A 257 7.48 17.51 2.74
C TYR A 257 8.34 16.46 2.02
N ASN A 258 9.16 16.87 1.07
CA ASN A 258 10.05 15.98 0.34
C ASN A 258 11.12 15.39 1.26
N GLU A 259 11.70 16.19 2.14
CA GLU A 259 12.67 15.73 3.12
C GLU A 259 12.05 14.76 4.14
N PHE A 260 10.86 15.09 4.63
CA PHE A 260 10.10 14.19 5.51
C PHE A 260 9.84 12.84 4.83
N TYR A 261 9.39 12.86 3.55
CA TYR A 261 9.13 11.64 2.78
C TYR A 261 10.40 10.79 2.64
N LYS A 262 11.49 11.39 2.19
CA LYS A 262 12.76 10.68 1.99
C LYS A 262 13.29 10.06 3.28
N ASN A 263 13.22 10.78 4.37
CA ASN A 263 13.71 10.31 5.67
C ASN A 263 12.79 9.24 6.29
N LYS A 264 11.47 9.44 6.24
CA LYS A 264 10.49 8.54 6.86
C LYS A 264 10.37 7.20 6.13
N PHE A 265 10.41 7.24 4.79
CA PHE A 265 10.18 6.06 3.96
C PHE A 265 11.44 5.52 3.29
N MET A 266 12.61 6.05 3.63
CA MET A 266 13.92 5.65 3.12
C MET A 266 13.97 5.65 1.58
N ASP A 267 13.29 6.61 0.96
CA ASP A 267 13.33 6.86 -0.48
C ASP A 267 14.31 7.98 -0.81
N TYR A 268 15.08 7.83 -1.89
CA TYR A 268 16.08 8.83 -2.30
C TYR A 268 15.55 9.83 -3.30
N SER A 269 14.33 9.61 -3.84
CA SER A 269 13.67 10.48 -4.80
C SER A 269 12.53 11.26 -4.14
N ASP A 270 12.22 12.43 -4.70
CA ASP A 270 11.06 13.19 -4.29
C ASP A 270 9.77 12.48 -4.72
N PRO A 271 8.67 12.61 -3.96
CA PRO A 271 7.39 12.06 -4.35
C PRO A 271 6.81 12.84 -5.54
N LEU A 272 6.06 12.17 -6.41
CA LEU A 272 5.37 12.81 -7.54
C LEU A 272 4.26 13.75 -7.07
N ARG A 273 3.61 13.42 -5.97
CA ARG A 273 2.52 14.22 -5.39
C ARG A 273 2.51 14.11 -3.89
N VAL A 274 2.32 15.24 -3.22
CA VAL A 274 2.03 15.35 -1.79
C VAL A 274 0.54 15.62 -1.63
N ILE A 275 -0.13 14.83 -0.79
CA ILE A 275 -1.56 14.90 -0.55
C ILE A 275 -1.79 15.21 0.94
N THR A 276 -2.39 16.34 1.23
CA THR A 276 -2.78 16.71 2.60
C THR A 276 -4.30 16.66 2.72
N SER A 277 -4.78 16.07 3.82
CA SER A 277 -6.21 16.04 4.14
C SER A 277 -6.40 16.32 5.62
N ARG A 278 -7.34 17.20 5.94
CA ARG A 278 -7.84 17.41 7.28
C ARG A 278 -9.36 17.35 7.24
N THR A 279 -9.91 16.46 8.01
CA THR A 279 -11.36 16.22 8.06
C THR A 279 -11.81 16.32 9.51
N GLU A 280 -12.89 17.07 9.74
CA GLU A 280 -13.57 17.21 11.02
C GLU A 280 -15.02 16.74 10.84
N GLY A 281 -15.56 16.00 11.79
CA GLY A 281 -16.95 15.51 11.72
C GLY A 281 -17.12 14.12 12.29
N THR A 282 -17.79 13.22 11.58
CA THR A 282 -18.07 11.85 12.04
C THR A 282 -16.79 11.03 12.29
N ALA A 283 -15.72 11.32 11.55
CA ALA A 283 -14.37 10.84 11.80
C ALA A 283 -13.41 12.02 11.66
N THR A 284 -12.75 12.38 12.74
CA THR A 284 -11.76 13.47 12.76
C THR A 284 -10.36 12.89 12.53
N TYR A 285 -9.69 13.34 11.47
CA TYR A 285 -8.33 12.91 11.18
C TYR A 285 -7.56 13.93 10.34
N THR A 286 -6.25 13.86 10.44
CA THR A 286 -5.32 14.54 9.54
C THR A 286 -4.48 13.48 8.82
N ALA A 287 -4.30 13.64 7.52
CA ALA A 287 -3.47 12.75 6.72
C ALA A 287 -2.45 13.53 5.88
N LEU A 288 -1.26 12.98 5.80
CA LEU A 288 -0.19 13.40 4.89
C LEU A 288 0.23 12.18 4.08
N LEU A 289 -0.10 12.19 2.79
CA LEU A 289 0.12 11.05 1.89
C LEU A 289 1.05 11.46 0.75
N PHE A 290 1.73 10.47 0.19
CA PHE A 290 2.69 10.66 -0.88
C PHE A 290 2.48 9.62 -1.98
N VAL A 291 2.54 10.08 -3.22
CA VAL A 291 2.61 9.21 -4.39
C VAL A 291 4.09 9.03 -4.75
N PRO A 292 4.67 7.84 -4.60
CA PRO A 292 6.07 7.59 -4.95
C PRO A 292 6.35 7.80 -6.44
N GLY A 293 7.60 8.15 -6.77
CA GLY A 293 8.03 8.31 -8.16
C GLY A 293 8.40 6.99 -8.86
N ARG A 294 8.61 5.92 -8.10
CA ARG A 294 9.04 4.62 -8.61
C ARG A 294 8.48 3.48 -7.77
N THR A 295 8.38 2.33 -8.40
CA THR A 295 7.99 1.09 -7.74
C THR A 295 9.11 0.63 -6.79
N PRO A 296 8.81 0.38 -5.49
CA PRO A 296 9.75 -0.29 -4.60
C PRO A 296 10.17 -1.66 -5.16
N TYR A 297 11.41 -2.05 -4.86
CA TYR A 297 11.99 -3.31 -5.35
C TYR A 297 11.15 -4.54 -4.98
N ASP A 298 10.56 -4.55 -3.78
CA ASP A 298 9.76 -5.64 -3.21
C ASP A 298 8.26 -5.55 -3.50
N TYR A 299 7.81 -4.51 -4.22
CA TYR A 299 6.38 -4.15 -4.36
C TYR A 299 5.48 -5.28 -4.84
N TYR A 300 5.95 -6.13 -5.75
CA TYR A 300 5.21 -7.27 -6.28
C TYR A 300 5.60 -8.61 -5.64
N THR A 301 6.27 -8.58 -4.49
CA THR A 301 6.65 -9.77 -3.72
C THR A 301 5.71 -9.99 -2.54
N LYS A 302 5.79 -11.16 -1.90
CA LYS A 302 5.01 -11.47 -0.68
C LYS A 302 5.51 -10.72 0.55
N GLU A 303 6.73 -10.21 0.51
CA GLU A 303 7.38 -9.45 1.58
C GLU A 303 6.87 -8.01 1.64
N TYR A 304 6.26 -7.51 0.56
CA TYR A 304 5.73 -6.15 0.54
C TYR A 304 4.54 -6.00 1.47
N GLU A 305 4.68 -5.14 2.45
CA GLU A 305 3.60 -4.78 3.38
C GLU A 305 3.06 -3.40 3.04
N LYS A 306 1.82 -3.36 2.57
CA LYS A 306 1.09 -2.11 2.37
C LYS A 306 0.67 -1.50 3.70
N GLY A 307 0.41 -0.21 3.71
CA GLY A 307 -0.23 0.48 4.83
C GLY A 307 0.33 1.86 5.09
N LEU A 308 -0.47 2.64 5.82
CA LEU A 308 -0.10 3.97 6.30
C LEU A 308 0.30 3.91 7.76
N ALA A 309 1.25 4.74 8.15
CA ALA A 309 1.58 4.89 9.56
C ALA A 309 0.40 5.57 10.29
N LEU A 310 -0.10 4.91 11.33
CA LEU A 310 -1.24 5.37 12.10
C LEU A 310 -0.79 5.95 13.43
N TYR A 311 -1.21 7.18 13.70
CA TYR A 311 -0.97 7.90 14.93
C TYR A 311 -2.28 8.21 15.65
N ALA A 312 -2.23 8.27 16.97
CA ALA A 312 -3.28 8.81 17.83
C ALA A 312 -2.64 9.67 18.90
N SER A 313 -3.06 10.94 18.98
CA SER A 313 -2.54 11.91 19.95
C SER A 313 -1.00 12.03 19.99
N GLY A 314 -0.37 11.98 18.82
CA GLY A 314 1.09 12.10 18.68
C GLY A 314 1.88 10.81 18.97
N VAL A 315 1.19 9.70 19.28
CA VAL A 315 1.80 8.38 19.53
C VAL A 315 1.57 7.47 18.34
N MET A 316 2.62 6.81 17.87
CA MET A 316 2.49 5.81 16.80
C MET A 316 1.83 4.55 17.32
N ILE A 317 0.73 4.18 16.67
CA ILE A 317 -0.08 3.00 16.97
C ILE A 317 0.37 1.82 16.09
N MET A 318 0.43 2.05 14.78
CA MET A 318 0.86 1.06 13.80
C MET A 318 1.75 1.72 12.76
N GLU A 319 2.84 1.05 12.41
CA GLU A 319 3.75 1.53 11.37
C GLU A 319 3.16 1.35 9.96
N LYS A 320 2.38 0.28 9.77
CA LYS A 320 1.73 -0.07 8.50
C LYS A 320 0.30 -0.55 8.76
N CYS A 321 -0.65 0.38 8.82
CA CYS A 321 -2.08 0.05 8.91
C CYS A 321 -2.63 -0.26 7.51
N ALA A 322 -2.71 -1.55 7.17
CA ALA A 322 -3.17 -2.03 5.86
C ALA A 322 -4.65 -1.71 5.58
N ASP A 323 -5.47 -1.61 6.64
CA ASP A 323 -6.91 -1.39 6.52
C ASP A 323 -7.29 0.03 6.06
N LEU A 324 -6.34 0.97 6.08
CA LEU A 324 -6.54 2.35 5.62
C LEU A 324 -6.50 2.52 4.11
N LEU A 325 -6.02 1.52 3.37
CA LEU A 325 -5.87 1.59 1.92
C LEU A 325 -6.47 0.36 1.23
N PRO A 326 -7.20 0.54 0.12
CA PRO A 326 -7.52 -0.56 -0.78
C PRO A 326 -6.23 -1.07 -1.46
N ASP A 327 -6.27 -2.30 -1.99
CA ASP A 327 -5.10 -2.93 -2.60
C ASP A 327 -4.58 -2.16 -3.82
N TYR A 328 -5.47 -1.56 -4.60
CA TYR A 328 -5.10 -0.78 -5.78
C TYR A 328 -4.42 0.56 -5.46
N PHE A 329 -4.45 1.02 -4.21
CA PHE A 329 -3.67 2.16 -3.71
C PHE A 329 -2.56 1.76 -2.73
N SER A 330 -2.15 0.49 -2.74
CA SER A 330 -1.10 -0.04 -1.85
C SER A 330 0.26 0.66 -1.99
N PHE A 331 0.51 1.32 -3.10
CA PHE A 331 1.73 2.10 -3.33
C PHE A 331 1.79 3.41 -2.55
N ILE A 332 0.66 3.92 -2.06
CA ILE A 332 0.62 5.17 -1.30
C ILE A 332 1.40 5.01 0.01
N LYS A 333 2.30 5.94 0.26
CA LYS A 333 3.02 6.09 1.53
C LYS A 333 2.42 7.26 2.30
N GLY A 334 2.54 7.24 3.63
CA GLY A 334 2.07 8.39 4.40
C GLY A 334 1.71 8.07 5.83
N VAL A 335 1.10 9.07 6.44
CA VAL A 335 0.67 9.03 7.83
C VAL A 335 -0.79 9.45 7.94
N VAL A 336 -1.50 8.84 8.89
CA VAL A 336 -2.84 9.24 9.34
C VAL A 336 -2.78 9.43 10.84
N ASP A 337 -3.26 10.56 11.32
CA ASP A 337 -3.36 10.89 12.74
C ASP A 337 -4.82 11.17 13.08
N SER A 338 -5.40 10.37 13.97
CA SER A 338 -6.79 10.49 14.39
C SER A 338 -6.92 10.31 15.90
N GLU A 339 -7.70 11.17 16.53
CA GLU A 339 -7.98 11.16 17.97
C GLU A 339 -9.20 10.28 18.31
N ASP A 340 -10.04 9.97 17.31
CA ASP A 340 -11.34 9.31 17.47
C ASP A 340 -11.29 7.77 17.32
N LEU A 341 -10.11 7.17 17.15
CA LEU A 341 -9.99 5.74 16.88
C LEU A 341 -10.20 4.89 18.14
N SER A 342 -11.04 3.88 18.03
CA SER A 342 -11.20 2.85 19.07
C SER A 342 -10.03 1.88 19.03
N LEU A 343 -9.04 2.15 19.88
CA LEU A 343 -7.86 1.32 20.03
C LEU A 343 -8.18 0.09 20.91
N ASN A 344 -7.52 -1.04 20.67
CA ASN A 344 -7.53 -2.14 21.62
C ASN A 344 -6.63 -1.81 22.84
N ILE A 345 -6.65 -2.69 23.83
CA ILE A 345 -5.92 -2.49 25.08
C ILE A 345 -4.40 -2.33 24.86
N SER A 346 -3.82 -3.09 23.92
CA SER A 346 -2.39 -3.02 23.59
C SER A 346 -2.03 -1.85 22.67
N ARG A 347 -3.02 -1.23 22.02
CA ARG A 347 -2.82 -0.26 20.94
C ARG A 347 -1.96 -0.78 19.78
N GLU A 348 -1.80 -2.08 19.65
CA GLU A 348 -1.09 -2.70 18.54
C GLU A 348 -2.04 -3.10 17.41
N THR A 349 -3.33 -3.23 17.71
CA THR A 349 -4.38 -3.55 16.75
C THR A 349 -5.61 -2.68 16.96
N LEU A 350 -6.34 -2.44 15.88
CA LEU A 350 -7.60 -1.72 15.92
C LEU A 350 -8.74 -2.70 16.17
N GLN A 351 -9.72 -2.28 16.96
CA GLN A 351 -11.01 -2.95 16.92
C GLN A 351 -11.61 -2.69 15.55
N LYS A 352 -12.36 -3.67 14.97
CA LYS A 352 -13.08 -3.47 13.69
C LYS A 352 -14.01 -2.25 13.82
N ASP A 353 -13.51 -1.08 13.44
CA ASP A 353 -14.13 0.19 13.71
C ASP A 353 -14.82 0.73 12.46
N SER A 354 -16.04 1.21 12.63
CA SER A 354 -16.77 1.94 11.61
C SER A 354 -16.03 3.22 11.17
N GLN A 355 -15.30 3.85 12.08
CA GLN A 355 -14.52 5.06 11.81
C GLN A 355 -13.34 4.78 10.89
N LEU A 356 -12.64 3.66 11.06
CA LEU A 356 -11.56 3.26 10.17
C LEU A 356 -12.05 3.11 8.71
N LYS A 357 -13.24 2.53 8.53
CA LYS A 357 -13.88 2.43 7.21
C LYS A 357 -14.23 3.80 6.62
N LEU A 358 -14.71 4.73 7.46
CA LEU A 358 -15.01 6.09 7.01
C LEU A 358 -13.73 6.83 6.58
N ILE A 359 -12.65 6.71 7.35
CA ILE A 359 -11.34 7.27 7.01
C ILE A 359 -10.85 6.66 5.70
N ARG A 360 -10.84 5.33 5.56
CA ARG A 360 -10.45 4.63 4.33
C ARG A 360 -11.21 5.15 3.11
N ASN A 361 -12.54 5.21 3.17
CA ASN A 361 -13.37 5.66 2.05
C ASN A 361 -13.12 7.14 1.69
N SER A 362 -12.82 7.96 2.69
CA SER A 362 -12.47 9.36 2.49
C SER A 362 -11.10 9.49 1.82
N LEU A 363 -10.10 8.73 2.29
CA LEU A 363 -8.76 8.69 1.71
C LEU A 363 -8.77 8.17 0.28
N GLU A 364 -9.52 7.11 0.00
CA GLU A 364 -9.71 6.52 -1.33
C GLU A 364 -10.17 7.57 -2.35
N LYS A 365 -11.24 8.30 -2.01
CA LYS A 365 -11.75 9.39 -2.86
C LYS A 365 -10.73 10.52 -3.02
N LYS A 366 -10.05 10.87 -1.94
CA LYS A 366 -9.03 11.93 -1.97
C LYS A 366 -7.86 11.54 -2.85
N ILE A 367 -7.32 10.33 -2.72
CA ILE A 367 -6.23 9.81 -3.54
C ILE A 367 -6.64 9.79 -5.01
N LYS A 368 -7.81 9.23 -5.33
CA LYS A 368 -8.35 9.19 -6.68
C LYS A 368 -8.42 10.60 -7.31
N ASN A 369 -8.95 11.56 -6.59
CA ASN A 369 -9.10 12.92 -7.08
C ASN A 369 -7.73 13.61 -7.30
N GLU A 370 -6.74 13.35 -6.45
CA GLU A 370 -5.40 13.89 -6.61
C GLU A 370 -4.64 13.25 -7.78
N LEU A 371 -4.83 11.95 -8.02
CA LEU A 371 -4.31 11.27 -9.21
C LEU A 371 -4.95 11.83 -10.49
N HIS A 372 -6.26 12.02 -10.49
CA HIS A 372 -6.97 12.63 -11.61
C HIS A 372 -6.54 14.09 -11.83
N ALA A 373 -6.36 14.87 -10.76
CA ALA A 373 -5.83 16.23 -10.85
C ALA A 373 -4.40 16.25 -11.43
N MET A 374 -3.58 15.27 -11.09
CA MET A 374 -2.24 15.11 -11.67
C MET A 374 -2.32 14.74 -13.16
N LEU A 375 -3.24 13.85 -13.55
CA LEU A 375 -3.49 13.50 -14.94
C LEU A 375 -3.84 14.72 -15.81
N VAL A 376 -4.68 15.60 -15.28
CA VAL A 376 -5.18 16.79 -16.02
C VAL A 376 -4.16 17.93 -16.03
N ASN A 377 -3.47 18.17 -14.90
CA ASN A 377 -2.65 19.38 -14.71
C ASN A 377 -1.13 19.14 -14.84
N ASP A 378 -0.67 17.89 -14.77
CA ASP A 378 0.76 17.52 -14.84
C ASP A 378 0.91 16.13 -15.49
N ARG A 379 0.65 16.09 -16.79
CA ARG A 379 0.62 14.86 -17.57
C ARG A 379 1.93 14.07 -17.50
N GLU A 380 3.07 14.72 -17.51
CA GLU A 380 4.38 14.06 -17.46
C GLU A 380 4.59 13.30 -16.15
N LYS A 381 4.21 13.93 -15.01
CA LYS A 381 4.24 13.23 -13.72
C LYS A 381 3.25 12.09 -13.67
N TYR A 382 2.07 12.26 -14.26
CA TYR A 382 1.08 11.19 -14.30
C TYR A 382 1.55 10.01 -15.15
N GLU A 383 2.19 10.23 -16.28
CA GLU A 383 2.77 9.17 -17.10
C GLU A 383 3.92 8.43 -16.40
N THR A 384 4.73 9.16 -15.61
CA THR A 384 5.75 8.56 -14.73
C THR A 384 5.10 7.67 -13.66
N PHE A 385 4.04 8.15 -13.02
CA PHE A 385 3.21 7.39 -12.09
C PHE A 385 2.61 6.16 -12.75
N TRP A 386 1.98 6.35 -13.93
CA TRP A 386 1.32 5.28 -14.67
C TRP A 386 2.27 4.15 -15.05
N LYS A 387 3.46 4.49 -15.50
CA LYS A 387 4.52 3.51 -15.81
C LYS A 387 4.92 2.67 -14.60
N SER A 388 4.87 3.25 -13.40
CA SER A 388 5.25 2.56 -12.16
C SER A 388 4.10 1.75 -11.54
N PHE A 389 2.87 2.28 -11.56
CA PHE A 389 1.74 1.76 -10.77
C PHE A 389 0.45 1.53 -11.57
N GLY A 390 0.44 1.81 -12.88
CA GLY A 390 -0.75 1.62 -13.72
C GLY A 390 -1.30 0.20 -13.69
N ARG A 391 -0.40 -0.78 -13.66
CA ARG A 391 -0.76 -2.20 -13.49
C ARG A 391 -1.57 -2.43 -12.23
N GLN A 392 -1.21 -1.79 -11.11
CA GLN A 392 -1.92 -1.94 -9.85
C GLN A 392 -3.33 -1.37 -9.89
N ILE A 393 -3.52 -0.25 -10.59
CA ILE A 393 -4.86 0.34 -10.81
C ILE A 393 -5.73 -0.61 -11.64
N LYS A 394 -5.18 -1.21 -12.71
CA LYS A 394 -5.87 -2.21 -13.54
C LYS A 394 -6.25 -3.45 -12.74
N PHE A 395 -5.36 -3.95 -11.89
CA PHE A 395 -5.65 -5.03 -10.95
C PHE A 395 -6.78 -4.67 -9.97
N GLY A 396 -6.94 -3.41 -9.59
CA GLY A 396 -8.04 -2.96 -8.75
C GLY A 396 -9.42 -3.18 -9.38
N ILE A 397 -9.51 -3.07 -10.70
CA ILE A 397 -10.75 -3.34 -11.44
C ILE A 397 -10.92 -4.85 -11.67
N TYR A 398 -9.85 -5.54 -12.07
CA TYR A 398 -9.89 -6.98 -12.31
C TYR A 398 -10.21 -7.77 -11.05
N GLY A 399 -9.55 -7.47 -9.93
CA GLY A 399 -9.60 -8.24 -8.69
C GLY A 399 -10.96 -8.19 -7.96
N ASP A 400 -11.79 -7.21 -8.26
CA ASP A 400 -13.13 -7.06 -7.70
C ASP A 400 -14.27 -7.24 -8.71
N TYR A 401 -13.96 -7.83 -9.85
CA TYR A 401 -14.91 -8.10 -10.93
C TYR A 401 -15.60 -6.83 -11.48
N GLY A 402 -14.86 -5.71 -11.54
CA GLY A 402 -15.33 -4.45 -12.10
C GLY A 402 -16.16 -3.59 -11.16
N MET A 403 -16.25 -3.91 -9.86
CA MET A 403 -17.03 -3.09 -8.91
C MET A 403 -16.50 -1.65 -8.77
N HIS A 404 -15.20 -1.44 -8.95
CA HIS A 404 -14.58 -0.12 -8.90
C HIS A 404 -14.33 0.51 -10.28
N LYS A 405 -14.96 -0.01 -11.36
CA LYS A 405 -14.78 0.55 -12.71
C LYS A 405 -15.14 2.05 -12.81
N ASP A 406 -16.20 2.47 -12.14
CA ASP A 406 -16.65 3.87 -12.14
C ASP A 406 -15.71 4.79 -11.35
N LEU A 407 -15.01 4.25 -10.35
CA LEU A 407 -14.03 5.00 -9.56
C LEU A 407 -12.70 5.15 -10.28
N LEU A 408 -12.22 4.10 -10.94
CA LEU A 408 -10.85 3.99 -11.46
C LEU A 408 -10.76 4.15 -12.98
N GLY A 409 -11.86 4.01 -13.71
CA GLY A 409 -11.86 3.96 -15.17
C GLY A 409 -11.30 5.21 -15.85
N ASP A 410 -11.55 6.41 -15.29
CA ASP A 410 -11.04 7.68 -15.81
C ASP A 410 -9.53 7.90 -15.51
N LEU A 411 -8.92 7.02 -14.73
CA LEU A 411 -7.48 7.01 -14.48
C LEU A 411 -6.71 6.11 -15.47
N LEU A 412 -7.40 5.23 -16.20
CA LEU A 412 -6.75 4.24 -17.06
C LEU A 412 -6.13 4.87 -18.30
N MET A 413 -4.94 4.39 -18.65
CA MET A 413 -4.26 4.75 -19.88
C MET A 413 -3.86 3.52 -20.68
N PHE A 414 -3.97 3.63 -21.99
CA PHE A 414 -3.55 2.62 -22.96
C PHE A 414 -2.83 3.30 -24.12
N TYR A 415 -2.04 2.55 -24.87
CA TYR A 415 -1.35 3.08 -26.03
C TYR A 415 -2.30 3.16 -27.23
N SER A 416 -2.46 4.33 -27.83
CA SER A 416 -3.27 4.53 -29.05
C SER A 416 -2.44 4.25 -30.28
N ALA A 417 -2.93 3.40 -31.17
CA ALA A 417 -2.31 3.11 -32.45
C ALA A 417 -2.31 4.31 -33.39
N LYS A 418 -3.34 5.15 -33.34
CA LYS A 418 -3.51 6.34 -34.19
C LYS A 418 -2.69 7.52 -33.66
N GLU A 419 -2.72 7.78 -32.35
CA GLU A 419 -2.02 8.90 -31.72
C GLU A 419 -0.53 8.59 -31.45
N GLN A 420 -0.11 7.32 -31.49
CA GLN A 420 1.25 6.84 -31.20
C GLN A 420 1.75 7.27 -29.82
N LYS A 421 0.86 7.29 -28.82
CA LYS A 421 1.14 7.67 -27.43
C LYS A 421 0.12 7.07 -26.47
N MET A 422 0.41 7.18 -25.18
CA MET A 422 -0.54 6.83 -24.13
C MET A 422 -1.72 7.81 -24.12
N VAL A 423 -2.95 7.29 -24.12
CA VAL A 423 -4.20 8.06 -24.04
C VAL A 423 -5.07 7.51 -22.92
N THR A 424 -5.91 8.35 -22.33
CA THR A 424 -6.97 7.91 -21.44
C THR A 424 -8.17 7.40 -22.23
N LEU A 425 -9.07 6.69 -21.57
CA LEU A 425 -10.33 6.29 -22.18
C LEU A 425 -11.21 7.49 -22.57
N ASP A 426 -11.13 8.58 -21.81
CA ASP A 426 -11.80 9.85 -22.14
C ASP A 426 -11.25 10.46 -23.41
N GLU A 427 -9.92 10.58 -23.53
CA GLU A 427 -9.25 11.09 -24.72
C GLU A 427 -9.55 10.25 -25.97
N TYR A 428 -9.69 8.92 -25.80
CA TYR A 428 -10.11 8.03 -26.89
C TYR A 428 -11.54 8.33 -27.34
N ILE A 429 -12.49 8.41 -26.39
CA ILE A 429 -13.91 8.67 -26.71
C ILE A 429 -14.10 10.05 -27.34
N GLU A 430 -13.40 11.09 -26.86
CA GLU A 430 -13.46 12.43 -27.45
C GLU A 430 -13.04 12.46 -28.92
N LYS A 431 -12.15 11.56 -29.33
CA LYS A 431 -11.64 11.45 -30.69
C LYS A 431 -12.31 10.36 -31.54
N MET A 432 -13.31 9.67 -30.99
CA MET A 432 -14.06 8.67 -31.75
C MET A 432 -14.69 9.27 -33.00
N SER A 433 -14.55 8.58 -34.11
CA SER A 433 -15.17 8.99 -35.37
C SER A 433 -16.68 8.85 -35.35
N GLU A 434 -17.39 9.68 -36.11
CA GLU A 434 -18.83 9.55 -36.27
C GLU A 434 -19.18 8.15 -36.80
N GLY A 435 -20.10 7.43 -36.12
CA GLY A 435 -20.48 6.06 -36.43
C GLY A 435 -19.68 4.98 -35.71
N GLN A 436 -18.59 5.27 -35.04
CA GLN A 436 -17.88 4.31 -34.19
C GLN A 436 -18.69 4.00 -32.93
N LYS A 437 -19.05 2.72 -32.72
CA LYS A 437 -19.91 2.30 -31.62
C LYS A 437 -19.14 1.75 -30.41
N CYS A 438 -17.95 1.20 -30.63
CA CYS A 438 -17.17 0.47 -29.66
C CYS A 438 -15.77 1.07 -29.48
N ILE A 439 -15.13 0.79 -28.35
CA ILE A 439 -13.71 1.01 -28.12
C ILE A 439 -12.99 -0.25 -28.57
N TYR A 440 -12.23 -0.17 -29.67
CA TYR A 440 -11.47 -1.30 -30.18
C TYR A 440 -10.14 -1.45 -29.44
N PHE A 441 -9.75 -2.69 -29.15
CA PHE A 441 -8.45 -2.97 -28.56
C PHE A 441 -7.83 -4.26 -29.12
N ALA A 442 -6.52 -4.33 -29.09
CA ALA A 442 -5.71 -5.50 -29.36
C ALA A 442 -4.85 -5.82 -28.15
N ALA A 443 -4.76 -7.09 -27.76
CA ALA A 443 -3.91 -7.54 -26.68
C ALA A 443 -2.77 -8.44 -27.19
N GLY A 444 -1.56 -8.26 -26.64
CA GLY A 444 -0.36 -9.03 -26.99
C GLY A 444 0.92 -8.39 -26.44
N ASP A 445 2.09 -8.89 -26.88
CA ASP A 445 3.38 -8.54 -26.24
C ASP A 445 4.02 -7.24 -26.75
N ASP A 446 3.64 -6.75 -27.95
CA ASP A 446 4.36 -5.68 -28.65
C ASP A 446 3.45 -4.78 -29.47
N THR A 447 3.56 -3.46 -29.29
CA THR A 447 2.71 -2.47 -29.96
C THR A 447 2.89 -2.42 -31.47
N ASP A 448 4.12 -2.57 -31.97
CA ASP A 448 4.43 -2.49 -33.40
C ASP A 448 3.80 -3.68 -34.14
N ARG A 449 3.79 -4.83 -33.50
CA ARG A 449 3.18 -6.04 -34.03
C ARG A 449 1.66 -5.98 -33.99
N LEU A 450 1.09 -5.55 -32.85
CA LEU A 450 -0.36 -5.42 -32.70
C LEU A 450 -0.95 -4.47 -33.73
N GLY A 451 -0.26 -3.35 -34.01
CA GLY A 451 -0.67 -2.40 -35.03
C GLY A 451 -0.64 -2.94 -36.48
N LYS A 452 0.08 -4.03 -36.74
CA LYS A 452 0.20 -4.70 -38.06
C LYS A 452 -0.74 -5.88 -38.25
N LEU A 453 -1.51 -6.25 -37.23
CA LEU A 453 -2.50 -7.34 -37.35
C LEU A 453 -3.52 -7.03 -38.45
N PRO A 454 -4.00 -8.01 -39.21
CA PRO A 454 -4.99 -7.79 -40.29
C PRO A 454 -6.22 -7.01 -39.81
N ASN A 455 -6.78 -7.41 -38.68
CA ASN A 455 -7.94 -6.75 -38.09
C ASN A 455 -7.61 -5.34 -37.52
N ALA A 456 -6.37 -5.10 -37.06
CA ALA A 456 -5.93 -3.77 -36.67
C ALA A 456 -5.89 -2.82 -37.88
N GLN A 457 -5.34 -3.27 -39.01
CA GLN A 457 -5.30 -2.51 -40.25
C GLN A 457 -6.71 -2.21 -40.77
N LEU A 458 -7.66 -3.15 -40.62
CA LEU A 458 -9.07 -2.92 -40.96
C LEU A 458 -9.68 -1.79 -40.12
N VAL A 459 -9.53 -1.83 -38.79
CA VAL A 459 -10.05 -0.81 -37.87
C VAL A 459 -9.45 0.57 -38.22
N LEU A 460 -8.13 0.64 -38.41
CA LEU A 460 -7.42 1.88 -38.75
C LEU A 460 -7.82 2.42 -40.15
N SER A 461 -8.06 1.55 -41.14
CA SER A 461 -8.49 1.93 -42.48
C SER A 461 -9.88 2.56 -42.50
N LYS A 462 -10.75 2.22 -41.55
CA LYS A 462 -12.07 2.86 -41.34
C LYS A 462 -11.94 4.23 -40.65
N GLY A 463 -10.71 4.66 -40.31
CA GLY A 463 -10.44 5.91 -39.60
C GLY A 463 -10.70 5.82 -38.08
N TYR A 464 -10.93 4.65 -37.53
CA TYR A 464 -11.11 4.42 -36.11
C TYR A 464 -9.76 4.28 -35.40
N ASP A 465 -9.73 4.53 -34.10
CA ASP A 465 -8.54 4.31 -33.28
C ASP A 465 -8.58 2.91 -32.63
N LEU A 466 -7.42 2.44 -32.21
CA LEU A 466 -7.21 1.12 -31.62
C LEU A 466 -6.31 1.25 -30.39
N LEU A 467 -6.76 0.73 -29.24
CA LEU A 467 -5.94 0.61 -28.05
C LEU A 467 -5.03 -0.63 -28.16
N LEU A 468 -3.74 -0.44 -27.95
CA LEU A 468 -2.74 -1.51 -27.94
C LEU A 468 -2.39 -1.85 -26.50
N CYS A 469 -2.84 -3.03 -26.06
CA CYS A 469 -2.78 -3.54 -24.71
C CYS A 469 -1.61 -4.51 -24.59
N THR A 470 -0.53 -4.11 -23.90
CA THR A 470 0.71 -4.91 -23.84
C THR A 470 1.02 -5.47 -22.45
N GLU A 471 0.21 -5.17 -21.45
CA GLU A 471 0.35 -5.77 -20.13
C GLU A 471 -0.62 -6.95 -19.96
N ASP A 472 -0.16 -8.03 -19.32
CA ASP A 472 -0.94 -9.27 -19.11
C ASP A 472 -2.32 -9.01 -18.46
N VAL A 473 -2.48 -7.93 -17.68
CA VAL A 473 -3.74 -7.59 -17.00
C VAL A 473 -4.71 -6.78 -17.87
N ASP A 474 -4.26 -6.21 -19.00
CA ASP A 474 -5.03 -5.24 -19.77
C ASP A 474 -6.37 -5.81 -20.27
N GLU A 475 -6.31 -6.94 -20.94
CA GLU A 475 -7.51 -7.56 -21.50
C GLU A 475 -8.47 -8.00 -20.39
N PHE A 476 -7.95 -8.56 -19.29
CA PHE A 476 -8.78 -8.93 -18.13
C PHE A 476 -9.46 -7.73 -17.50
N CYS A 477 -8.75 -6.60 -17.39
CA CYS A 477 -9.30 -5.35 -16.87
C CYS A 477 -10.44 -4.85 -17.77
N LEU A 478 -10.22 -4.75 -19.09
CA LEU A 478 -11.23 -4.30 -20.04
C LEU A 478 -12.45 -5.23 -20.10
N GLN A 479 -12.24 -6.54 -19.98
CA GLN A 479 -13.31 -7.53 -19.92
C GLN A 479 -14.19 -7.36 -18.67
N MET A 480 -13.57 -7.10 -17.49
CA MET A 480 -14.32 -6.85 -16.25
C MET A 480 -15.05 -5.52 -16.28
N MET A 481 -14.56 -4.55 -17.01
CA MET A 481 -15.24 -3.27 -17.20
C MET A 481 -16.47 -3.38 -18.08
N HIS A 482 -16.45 -4.25 -19.08
CA HIS A 482 -17.44 -4.44 -20.15
C HIS A 482 -17.63 -3.21 -21.05
N ASP A 483 -17.81 -2.04 -20.45
CA ASP A 483 -18.03 -0.76 -21.13
C ASP A 483 -17.38 0.41 -20.38
N TYR A 484 -17.18 1.49 -21.09
CA TYR A 484 -16.83 2.79 -20.50
C TYR A 484 -17.68 3.89 -21.16
N LYS A 485 -18.44 4.65 -20.36
CA LYS A 485 -19.37 5.68 -20.84
C LYS A 485 -20.27 5.17 -21.97
N GLU A 486 -20.92 4.03 -21.76
CA GLU A 486 -21.83 3.38 -22.71
C GLU A 486 -21.16 2.90 -24.02
N LYS A 487 -19.83 2.83 -24.08
CA LYS A 487 -19.08 2.27 -25.19
C LYS A 487 -18.48 0.93 -24.78
N GLU A 488 -18.92 -0.14 -25.46
CA GLU A 488 -18.40 -1.48 -25.22
C GLU A 488 -16.95 -1.61 -25.67
N PHE A 489 -16.16 -2.39 -24.93
CA PHE A 489 -14.83 -2.80 -25.37
C PHE A 489 -14.91 -3.97 -26.32
N LYS A 490 -14.19 -3.89 -27.44
CA LYS A 490 -14.18 -4.95 -28.46
C LYS A 490 -12.77 -5.34 -28.85
N ASN A 491 -12.41 -6.60 -28.53
CA ASN A 491 -11.15 -7.18 -28.95
C ASN A 491 -11.18 -7.41 -30.47
N ILE A 492 -10.18 -6.91 -31.20
CA ILE A 492 -10.10 -7.08 -32.66
C ILE A 492 -9.91 -8.53 -33.10
N ASN A 493 -9.47 -9.41 -32.22
CA ASN A 493 -9.33 -10.85 -32.46
C ASN A 493 -10.56 -11.65 -31.99
N ALA A 494 -11.63 -10.99 -31.51
CA ALA A 494 -12.93 -11.60 -31.30
C ALA A 494 -13.73 -11.58 -32.62
N GLY A 495 -14.45 -12.64 -32.92
CA GLY A 495 -15.09 -12.95 -34.22
C GLY A 495 -15.68 -11.78 -35.00
N ASP A 496 -16.94 -11.36 -34.76
CA ASP A 496 -17.57 -10.28 -35.54
C ASP A 496 -17.18 -8.88 -34.98
N LEU A 497 -16.44 -8.11 -35.75
CA LEU A 497 -16.08 -6.74 -35.40
C LEU A 497 -17.20 -5.72 -35.62
N GLY A 498 -18.23 -6.09 -36.35
CA GLY A 498 -19.32 -5.19 -36.73
C GLY A 498 -18.89 -4.09 -37.72
N LEU A 499 -17.82 -4.34 -38.47
CA LEU A 499 -17.23 -3.38 -39.44
C LEU A 499 -17.58 -3.72 -40.87
N GLU A 500 -18.17 -4.89 -41.10
CA GLU A 500 -18.62 -5.37 -42.41
C GLU A 500 -19.88 -4.64 -42.85
N THR A 501 -19.95 -4.34 -44.14
CA THR A 501 -21.17 -3.86 -44.77
C THR A 501 -22.15 -5.02 -44.98
N GLU A 502 -23.45 -4.73 -45.16
CA GLU A 502 -24.45 -5.74 -45.45
C GLU A 502 -24.18 -6.50 -46.78
N GLU A 503 -23.52 -5.85 -47.73
CA GLU A 503 -23.08 -6.43 -48.99
C GLU A 503 -21.94 -7.42 -48.77
N GLU A 504 -20.94 -7.06 -47.96
CA GLU A 504 -19.81 -7.91 -47.60
C GLU A 504 -20.28 -9.14 -46.81
N LYS A 505 -21.24 -9.00 -45.89
CA LYS A 505 -21.84 -10.12 -45.16
C LYS A 505 -22.55 -11.11 -46.09
N LYS A 506 -23.37 -10.61 -47.01
CA LYS A 506 -24.06 -11.46 -47.99
C LYS A 506 -23.08 -12.19 -48.90
N ALA A 507 -22.06 -11.51 -49.40
CA ALA A 507 -21.03 -12.13 -50.23
C ALA A 507 -20.24 -13.19 -49.45
N ALA A 508 -19.95 -12.94 -48.17
CA ALA A 508 -19.33 -13.95 -47.32
C ALA A 508 -20.21 -15.18 -47.10
N GLU A 509 -21.50 -14.98 -46.81
CA GLU A 509 -22.46 -16.06 -46.67
C GLU A 509 -22.64 -16.90 -47.97
N GLU A 510 -22.72 -16.25 -49.11
CA GLU A 510 -22.78 -16.91 -50.42
C GLU A 510 -21.52 -17.75 -50.67
N THR A 511 -20.33 -17.16 -50.48
CA THR A 511 -19.05 -17.86 -50.63
C THR A 511 -18.90 -19.03 -49.64
N ALA A 512 -19.34 -18.84 -48.38
CA ALA A 512 -19.33 -19.91 -47.38
C ALA A 512 -20.23 -21.10 -47.78
N ASN A 513 -21.41 -20.81 -48.30
CA ASN A 513 -22.36 -21.84 -48.76
C ASN A 513 -21.82 -22.62 -49.99
N GLU A 514 -21.21 -21.91 -50.94
CA GLU A 514 -20.61 -22.52 -52.13
C GLU A 514 -19.41 -23.42 -51.83
N ASN A 515 -18.65 -23.13 -50.76
CA ASN A 515 -17.42 -23.83 -50.42
C ASN A 515 -17.52 -24.66 -49.12
N LYS A 516 -18.72 -25.00 -48.69
CA LYS A 516 -18.97 -25.73 -47.45
C LYS A 516 -18.16 -27.01 -47.32
N ASP A 517 -18.10 -27.81 -48.41
CA ASP A 517 -17.41 -29.10 -48.43
C ASP A 517 -15.87 -28.89 -48.25
N LEU A 518 -15.31 -27.86 -48.88
CA LEU A 518 -13.91 -27.47 -48.69
C LEU A 518 -13.62 -27.06 -47.23
N PHE A 519 -14.51 -26.31 -46.61
CA PHE A 519 -14.29 -25.88 -45.20
C PHE A 519 -14.37 -27.05 -44.22
N GLU A 520 -15.25 -28.03 -44.46
CA GLU A 520 -15.29 -29.25 -43.66
C GLU A 520 -14.04 -30.11 -43.88
N GLU A 521 -13.48 -30.16 -45.11
CA GLU A 521 -12.22 -30.85 -45.40
C GLU A 521 -11.05 -30.17 -44.67
N ILE A 522 -10.90 -28.83 -44.73
CA ILE A 522 -9.89 -28.08 -44.00
C ILE A 522 -10.01 -28.29 -42.48
N LYS A 523 -11.23 -28.20 -41.95
CA LYS A 523 -11.48 -28.44 -40.52
C LYS A 523 -11.08 -29.85 -40.11
N LYS A 524 -11.35 -30.86 -40.93
CA LYS A 524 -10.96 -32.23 -40.68
C LYS A 524 -9.43 -32.40 -40.72
N ALA A 525 -8.75 -31.79 -41.69
CA ALA A 525 -7.28 -31.76 -41.78
C ALA A 525 -6.66 -31.20 -40.52
N LEU A 526 -7.20 -30.13 -39.98
CA LEU A 526 -6.73 -29.47 -38.74
C LEU A 526 -7.08 -30.23 -37.44
N ASN A 527 -7.79 -31.34 -37.52
CA ASN A 527 -7.97 -32.33 -36.44
C ASN A 527 -8.31 -31.72 -35.07
N GLY A 528 -9.27 -30.80 -34.99
CA GLY A 528 -9.72 -30.18 -33.74
C GLY A 528 -8.94 -28.93 -33.30
N LYS A 529 -7.89 -28.51 -34.02
CA LYS A 529 -7.16 -27.28 -33.74
C LYS A 529 -8.06 -26.03 -33.87
N VAL A 530 -9.10 -26.10 -34.71
CA VAL A 530 -10.08 -25.03 -34.90
C VAL A 530 -11.51 -25.57 -34.76
N LYS A 531 -12.38 -24.74 -34.20
CA LYS A 531 -13.83 -25.06 -34.11
C LYS A 531 -14.50 -24.95 -35.46
N GLU A 532 -14.14 -23.98 -36.27
CA GLU A 532 -14.78 -23.62 -37.50
C GLU A 532 -13.80 -22.97 -38.49
N VAL A 533 -14.09 -23.05 -39.77
CA VAL A 533 -13.43 -22.30 -40.84
C VAL A 533 -14.46 -21.38 -41.46
N LYS A 534 -14.14 -20.08 -41.54
CA LYS A 534 -15.02 -19.01 -42.06
C LYS A 534 -14.39 -18.23 -43.20
N VAL A 535 -15.21 -17.51 -43.91
CA VAL A 535 -14.78 -16.52 -44.90
C VAL A 535 -14.71 -15.14 -44.22
N ASN A 536 -13.63 -14.43 -44.45
CA ASN A 536 -13.52 -13.05 -44.07
C ASN A 536 -13.10 -12.18 -45.27
N PRO A 537 -14.05 -11.51 -45.94
CA PRO A 537 -13.77 -10.70 -47.12
C PRO A 537 -13.07 -9.40 -46.83
N THR A 538 -12.97 -9.01 -45.55
CA THR A 538 -12.33 -7.76 -45.10
C THR A 538 -10.81 -7.88 -44.94
N LEU A 539 -10.25 -9.09 -45.03
CA LEU A 539 -8.81 -9.34 -45.03
C LEU A 539 -8.19 -8.84 -46.35
N GLN A 540 -7.54 -7.69 -46.32
CA GLN A 540 -7.02 -7.00 -47.51
C GLN A 540 -5.91 -7.81 -48.20
N GLU A 541 -4.72 -7.82 -47.66
CA GLU A 541 -3.51 -8.46 -48.24
C GLU A 541 -3.19 -9.81 -47.62
N HIS A 542 -3.83 -10.15 -46.51
CA HIS A 542 -3.52 -11.38 -45.78
C HIS A 542 -4.41 -12.54 -46.26
N PRO A 543 -3.84 -13.75 -46.45
CA PRO A 543 -4.62 -14.93 -46.87
C PRO A 543 -5.52 -15.48 -45.78
N VAL A 544 -5.13 -15.26 -44.51
CA VAL A 544 -5.73 -15.93 -43.36
C VAL A 544 -5.55 -15.11 -42.10
N THR A 545 -6.45 -15.28 -41.14
CA THR A 545 -6.30 -14.82 -39.75
C THR A 545 -6.95 -15.82 -38.79
N LEU A 546 -6.61 -15.71 -37.48
CA LEU A 546 -7.30 -16.42 -36.41
C LEU A 546 -8.13 -15.43 -35.60
N SER A 547 -9.35 -15.82 -35.31
CA SER A 547 -10.18 -15.22 -34.30
C SER A 547 -10.53 -16.21 -33.19
N SER A 548 -10.97 -15.68 -32.04
CA SER A 548 -11.47 -16.50 -30.93
C SER A 548 -12.97 -16.30 -30.74
N GLU A 549 -13.68 -17.36 -30.42
CA GLU A 549 -15.06 -17.29 -29.98
C GLU A 549 -15.18 -17.62 -28.49
N GLY A 550 -16.11 -16.94 -27.81
CA GLY A 550 -16.37 -17.13 -26.38
C GLY A 550 -15.62 -16.14 -25.48
N GLY A 551 -15.60 -16.44 -24.18
CA GLY A 551 -15.09 -15.49 -23.16
C GLY A 551 -13.57 -15.48 -23.00
N ILE A 552 -12.82 -16.38 -23.64
CA ILE A 552 -11.37 -16.50 -23.50
C ILE A 552 -10.71 -16.23 -24.84
N SER A 553 -9.92 -15.17 -24.91
CA SER A 553 -9.12 -14.87 -26.10
C SER A 553 -7.84 -15.73 -26.15
N MET A 554 -7.17 -15.73 -27.29
CA MET A 554 -5.89 -16.41 -27.45
C MET A 554 -4.79 -15.81 -26.53
N GLU A 555 -4.81 -14.50 -26.32
CA GLU A 555 -3.84 -13.87 -25.39
C GLU A 555 -4.17 -14.20 -23.93
N MET A 556 -5.45 -14.20 -23.55
CA MET A 556 -5.85 -14.67 -22.22
C MET A 556 -5.46 -16.13 -21.97
N GLU A 557 -5.64 -17.03 -22.96
CA GLU A 557 -5.14 -18.41 -22.88
C GLU A 557 -3.64 -18.45 -22.58
N LYS A 558 -2.85 -17.67 -23.32
CA LYS A 558 -1.40 -17.59 -23.16
C LYS A 558 -0.98 -17.11 -21.75
N VAL A 559 -1.67 -16.09 -21.22
CA VAL A 559 -1.43 -15.57 -19.87
C VAL A 559 -1.83 -16.59 -18.81
N LEU A 560 -3.04 -17.18 -18.92
CA LEU A 560 -3.55 -18.16 -17.96
C LEU A 560 -2.69 -19.42 -17.91
N ARG A 561 -2.18 -19.93 -19.04
CA ARG A 561 -1.27 -21.09 -19.06
C ARG A 561 0.04 -20.88 -18.31
N LYS A 562 0.49 -19.62 -18.15
CA LYS A 562 1.67 -19.28 -17.33
C LYS A 562 1.37 -19.30 -15.82
N MET A 563 0.10 -19.27 -15.42
CA MET A 563 -0.30 -19.20 -14.02
C MET A 563 -0.35 -20.60 -13.39
N PRO A 564 0.28 -20.82 -12.21
CA PRO A 564 0.19 -22.10 -11.52
C PRO A 564 -1.26 -22.45 -11.15
N GLY A 565 -1.72 -23.63 -11.54
CA GLY A 565 -3.05 -24.14 -11.16
C GLY A 565 -4.21 -23.71 -12.06
N SER A 566 -3.97 -23.02 -13.17
CA SER A 566 -5.01 -22.58 -14.12
C SER A 566 -5.62 -23.69 -14.98
N GLY A 567 -5.09 -24.92 -14.93
CA GLY A 567 -5.57 -26.06 -15.73
C GLY A 567 -5.30 -25.89 -17.25
N ASP A 568 -5.87 -26.80 -18.04
CA ASP A 568 -5.80 -26.72 -19.51
C ASP A 568 -6.89 -25.79 -20.03
N VAL A 569 -6.64 -24.47 -19.91
CA VAL A 569 -7.51 -23.44 -20.47
C VAL A 569 -7.18 -23.26 -21.94
N GLU A 570 -8.16 -23.43 -22.82
CA GLU A 570 -8.01 -23.24 -24.26
C GLU A 570 -9.05 -22.26 -24.82
N SER A 571 -8.60 -21.37 -25.70
CA SER A 571 -9.49 -20.50 -26.48
C SER A 571 -10.12 -21.30 -27.65
N THR A 572 -11.35 -20.96 -27.96
CA THR A 572 -12.03 -21.55 -29.13
C THR A 572 -11.59 -20.81 -30.38
N LYS A 573 -10.70 -21.39 -31.16
CA LYS A 573 -10.12 -20.80 -32.39
C LYS A 573 -11.00 -20.98 -33.60
N VAL A 574 -11.08 -19.94 -34.42
CA VAL A 574 -11.76 -19.94 -35.73
C VAL A 574 -10.76 -19.49 -36.78
N LEU A 575 -10.61 -20.28 -37.83
CA LEU A 575 -9.76 -19.93 -38.98
C LEU A 575 -10.57 -19.12 -40.00
N GLU A 576 -10.12 -17.92 -40.30
CA GLU A 576 -10.77 -17.02 -41.23
C GLU A 576 -9.94 -16.88 -42.52
N LEU A 577 -10.52 -17.24 -43.65
CA LEU A 577 -9.89 -17.26 -44.97
C LEU A 577 -10.31 -16.04 -45.80
N ASN A 578 -9.37 -15.44 -46.50
CA ASN A 578 -9.63 -14.35 -47.44
C ASN A 578 -10.06 -14.89 -48.80
N PRO A 579 -11.34 -14.75 -49.21
CA PRO A 579 -11.85 -15.31 -50.48
C PRO A 579 -11.23 -14.62 -51.70
N ASN A 580 -10.71 -13.40 -51.54
CA ASN A 580 -10.13 -12.59 -52.60
C ASN A 580 -8.64 -12.86 -52.84
N HIS A 581 -8.02 -13.67 -51.96
CA HIS A 581 -6.59 -13.96 -52.06
C HIS A 581 -6.32 -15.17 -52.97
N THR A 582 -5.19 -15.11 -53.71
CA THR A 582 -4.79 -16.18 -54.64
C THR A 582 -4.64 -17.56 -53.97
N VAL A 583 -4.30 -17.61 -52.70
CA VAL A 583 -4.20 -18.84 -51.91
C VAL A 583 -5.56 -19.52 -51.74
N PHE A 584 -6.65 -18.76 -51.60
CA PHE A 584 -7.98 -19.33 -51.54
C PHE A 584 -8.37 -20.00 -52.87
N ALA A 585 -8.04 -19.37 -53.99
CA ALA A 585 -8.24 -19.97 -55.30
C ALA A 585 -7.43 -21.26 -55.50
N ALA A 586 -6.19 -21.29 -54.96
CA ALA A 586 -5.35 -22.51 -55.02
C ALA A 586 -5.91 -23.64 -54.14
N LEU A 587 -6.45 -23.31 -52.95
CA LEU A 587 -7.16 -24.26 -52.08
C LEU A 587 -8.37 -24.87 -52.80
N LYS A 588 -9.19 -24.01 -53.40
CA LYS A 588 -10.40 -24.43 -54.14
C LYS A 588 -10.05 -25.35 -55.31
N ALA A 589 -9.02 -24.99 -56.08
CA ALA A 589 -8.55 -25.80 -57.20
C ALA A 589 -8.02 -27.20 -56.74
N ALA A 590 -7.31 -27.27 -55.61
CA ALA A 590 -6.87 -28.54 -55.05
C ALA A 590 -8.02 -29.43 -54.59
N HIS A 591 -9.02 -28.85 -53.96
CA HIS A 591 -10.26 -29.52 -53.54
C HIS A 591 -11.03 -30.05 -54.75
N GLU A 592 -11.28 -29.23 -55.78
CA GLU A 592 -11.98 -29.60 -57.02
C GLU A 592 -11.25 -30.69 -57.80
N ALA A 593 -9.91 -30.75 -57.71
CA ALA A 593 -9.10 -31.81 -58.28
C ALA A 593 -9.10 -33.10 -57.45
N GLY A 594 -9.68 -33.11 -56.26
CA GLY A 594 -9.66 -34.25 -55.34
C GLY A 594 -8.29 -34.52 -54.72
N ASP A 595 -7.37 -33.55 -54.72
CA ASP A 595 -6.02 -33.62 -54.14
C ASP A 595 -6.06 -33.33 -52.65
N THR A 596 -6.63 -34.25 -51.87
CA THR A 596 -6.76 -34.11 -50.40
C THR A 596 -5.43 -33.88 -49.71
N ALA A 597 -4.35 -34.52 -50.19
CA ALA A 597 -3.03 -34.34 -49.58
C ALA A 597 -2.54 -32.89 -49.69
N LYS A 598 -2.86 -32.21 -50.78
CA LYS A 598 -2.50 -30.82 -50.99
C LYS A 598 -3.40 -29.87 -50.19
N VAL A 599 -4.68 -30.20 -50.05
CA VAL A 599 -5.61 -29.47 -49.18
C VAL A 599 -5.13 -29.56 -47.73
N ASP A 600 -4.73 -30.73 -47.23
CA ASP A 600 -4.19 -30.93 -45.88
C ASP A 600 -2.91 -30.09 -45.66
N GLN A 601 -1.97 -30.11 -46.62
CA GLN A 601 -0.76 -29.31 -46.54
C GLN A 601 -1.04 -27.81 -46.51
N TYR A 602 -1.97 -27.33 -47.32
CA TYR A 602 -2.35 -25.91 -47.31
C TYR A 602 -3.09 -25.51 -46.04
N ALA A 603 -3.94 -26.36 -45.50
CA ALA A 603 -4.67 -26.14 -44.26
C ALA A 603 -3.70 -25.98 -43.07
N GLU A 604 -2.74 -26.91 -42.90
CA GLU A 604 -1.73 -26.85 -41.88
C GLU A 604 -0.84 -25.59 -42.03
N LEU A 605 -0.40 -25.29 -43.25
CA LEU A 605 0.45 -24.12 -43.50
C LEU A 605 -0.28 -22.82 -43.15
N LEU A 606 -1.54 -22.66 -43.56
CA LEU A 606 -2.33 -21.47 -43.27
C LEU A 606 -2.65 -21.34 -41.80
N TYR A 607 -2.91 -22.44 -41.11
CA TYR A 607 -3.10 -22.43 -39.67
C TYR A 607 -1.82 -21.97 -38.94
N ASP A 608 -0.67 -22.53 -39.27
CA ASP A 608 0.60 -22.16 -38.68
C ASP A 608 0.99 -20.69 -38.98
N GLN A 609 0.71 -20.21 -40.22
CA GLN A 609 0.88 -18.81 -40.58
C GLN A 609 -0.03 -17.90 -39.74
N SER A 610 -1.27 -18.30 -39.51
CA SER A 610 -2.21 -17.54 -38.70
C SER A 610 -1.79 -17.48 -37.22
N LEU A 611 -1.18 -18.55 -36.69
CA LEU A 611 -0.54 -18.54 -35.37
C LEU A 611 0.62 -17.52 -35.30
N LEU A 612 1.51 -17.51 -36.31
CA LEU A 612 2.62 -16.55 -36.41
C LEU A 612 2.11 -15.10 -36.46
N ILE A 613 1.08 -14.84 -37.27
CA ILE A 613 0.45 -13.51 -37.36
C ILE A 613 -0.12 -13.12 -35.98
N ALA A 614 -0.86 -14.02 -35.35
CA ALA A 614 -1.43 -13.80 -34.02
C ALA A 614 -0.38 -13.74 -32.90
N GLY A 615 0.88 -14.15 -33.15
CA GLY A 615 1.98 -14.17 -32.19
C GLY A 615 1.95 -15.33 -31.23
N LEU A 616 1.32 -16.36 -31.66
CA LEU A 616 1.27 -17.61 -30.93
C LEU A 616 2.41 -18.54 -31.38
N PRO A 617 2.90 -19.39 -30.50
CA PRO A 617 3.91 -20.39 -30.87
C PRO A 617 3.32 -21.41 -31.85
N ILE A 618 4.10 -21.79 -32.85
CA ILE A 618 3.82 -22.94 -33.69
C ILE A 618 4.17 -24.21 -32.91
N GLU A 619 3.35 -25.25 -32.96
CA GLU A 619 3.56 -26.50 -32.25
C GLU A 619 4.80 -27.26 -32.76
N ASP A 620 4.97 -27.35 -34.09
CA ASP A 620 6.14 -27.96 -34.74
C ASP A 620 6.78 -27.00 -35.79
N PRO A 621 7.71 -26.11 -35.38
CA PRO A 621 8.40 -25.19 -36.30
C PRO A 621 9.22 -25.92 -37.39
N VAL A 622 9.64 -27.17 -37.14
CA VAL A 622 10.41 -27.96 -38.14
C VAL A 622 9.51 -28.45 -39.23
N ALA A 623 8.33 -29.00 -38.88
CA ALA A 623 7.32 -29.42 -39.87
C ALA A 623 6.84 -28.24 -40.71
N TYR A 624 6.59 -27.07 -40.07
CA TYR A 624 6.24 -25.83 -40.78
C TYR A 624 7.32 -25.44 -41.80
N ALA A 625 8.58 -25.42 -41.43
CA ALA A 625 9.68 -25.08 -42.32
C ALA A 625 9.78 -26.05 -43.50
N GLN A 626 9.54 -27.36 -43.27
CA GLN A 626 9.53 -28.38 -44.33
C GLN A 626 8.37 -28.15 -45.31
N LEU A 627 7.16 -27.82 -44.83
CA LEU A 627 6.00 -27.49 -45.65
C LEU A 627 6.30 -26.29 -46.53
N VAL A 628 6.84 -25.21 -45.99
CA VAL A 628 7.23 -24.00 -46.75
C VAL A 628 8.25 -24.35 -47.82
N CYS A 629 9.31 -25.11 -47.50
CA CYS A 629 10.31 -25.53 -48.47
C CYS A 629 9.73 -26.47 -49.55
N GLY A 630 8.75 -27.29 -49.19
CA GLY A 630 8.04 -28.17 -50.13
C GLY A 630 7.28 -27.41 -51.24
N LEU A 631 6.74 -26.25 -50.93
CA LEU A 631 6.03 -25.36 -51.85
C LEU A 631 6.94 -24.53 -52.76
N MET A 632 8.25 -24.44 -52.44
CA MET A 632 9.25 -23.73 -53.25
C MET A 632 9.79 -24.58 -54.41
N LYS A 633 9.35 -25.82 -54.52
CA LYS A 633 9.70 -26.75 -55.60
C LYS A 633 8.61 -26.77 -56.65
#